data_8b1f4f2ada8055e161c806017b626f53
#
_entry.id   8b1f4f2ada8055e161c806017b626f53
#
_cell.length_a   1.000
_cell.length_b   1.000
_cell.length_c   1.000
_cell.angle_alpha   90.00
_cell.angle_beta   90.00
_cell.angle_gamma   90.00
#
_symmetry.space_group_name_H-M   'P 1'
#
loop_
_entity.id
_entity.type
_entity.pdbx_description
1 polymer ?
#
loop_
_entity_poly.entity_id
_entity_poly.type
_entity_poly.pdbx_seq_one_letter_code
_entity_poly.pdbx_strand_id
1 'polypeptide(L)'
;MRKSHHGFTLIELVVVISIIGILAATALPRYINLQTQARVAKAQAIFGSIKSAAALARANCMVDLATSTAPTCTATAGATNMDGLNIAMANQYPTAADAGIIAAAQLNAGSDGVAITGTNPRLIAINGATTPASCSISYTEATAGPTAPLITLTTTGC
;
A
#
# COMPACT_ATOMS: atom_id res chain seq x y z
N MET A 1 -51.17 -6.57 -34.86
CA MET A 1 -51.19 -5.63 -33.71
C MET A 1 -50.07 -4.61 -33.88
N ARG A 2 -50.40 -3.32 -34.12
CA ARG A 2 -49.40 -2.26 -34.20
C ARG A 2 -49.06 -1.81 -32.76
N LYS A 3 -47.81 -1.95 -32.35
CA LYS A 3 -47.34 -1.39 -31.08
C LYS A 3 -47.22 0.12 -31.26
N SER A 4 -47.96 0.90 -30.45
CA SER A 4 -47.80 2.36 -30.40
C SER A 4 -46.49 2.70 -29.71
N HIS A 5 -45.58 3.35 -30.42
CA HIS A 5 -44.36 3.90 -29.84
C HIS A 5 -44.69 5.31 -29.29
N HIS A 6 -44.70 5.42 -27.98
CA HIS A 6 -44.73 6.76 -27.33
C HIS A 6 -43.34 7.36 -27.43
N GLY A 7 -43.22 8.47 -28.16
CA GLY A 7 -42.00 9.25 -28.26
C GLY A 7 -41.84 10.17 -27.02
N PHE A 8 -40.62 10.35 -26.56
CA PHE A 8 -40.27 11.35 -25.51
C PHE A 8 -40.51 12.76 -26.02
N THR A 9 -41.07 13.62 -25.17
CA THR A 9 -41.17 15.03 -25.48
C THR A 9 -39.83 15.73 -25.21
N LEU A 10 -39.52 16.77 -25.97
CA LEU A 10 -38.32 17.57 -25.82
C LEU A 10 -38.21 18.17 -24.41
N ILE A 11 -39.35 18.59 -23.84
CA ILE A 11 -39.40 19.17 -22.51
C ILE A 11 -39.10 18.19 -21.40
N GLU A 12 -39.55 16.91 -21.54
CA GLU A 12 -39.21 15.86 -20.59
C GLU A 12 -37.70 15.61 -20.57
N LEU A 13 -37.04 15.62 -21.72
CA LEU A 13 -35.60 15.43 -21.80
C LEU A 13 -34.85 16.60 -21.17
N VAL A 14 -35.24 17.87 -21.48
CA VAL A 14 -34.59 19.08 -20.96
C VAL A 14 -34.72 19.18 -19.45
N VAL A 15 -35.90 18.87 -18.89
CA VAL A 15 -36.12 18.91 -17.44
C VAL A 15 -35.24 17.84 -16.74
N VAL A 16 -35.18 16.65 -17.28
CA VAL A 16 -34.36 15.56 -16.69
C VAL A 16 -32.89 15.92 -16.69
N ILE A 17 -32.31 16.38 -17.81
CA ILE A 17 -30.88 16.76 -17.86
C ILE A 17 -30.58 17.96 -16.95
N SER A 18 -31.52 18.90 -16.80
CA SER A 18 -31.34 20.02 -15.89
C SER A 18 -31.29 19.60 -14.43
N ILE A 19 -32.16 18.69 -14.01
CA ILE A 19 -32.15 18.12 -12.64
C ILE A 19 -30.87 17.34 -12.38
N ILE A 20 -30.50 16.44 -13.32
CA ILE A 20 -29.25 15.65 -13.19
C ILE A 20 -28.03 16.58 -13.15
N GLY A 21 -27.99 17.64 -13.94
CA GLY A 21 -26.92 18.62 -13.96
C GLY A 21 -26.71 19.29 -12.58
N ILE A 22 -27.79 19.70 -11.94
CA ILE A 22 -27.74 20.32 -10.60
C ILE A 22 -27.27 19.31 -9.54
N LEU A 23 -27.80 18.08 -9.59
CA LEU A 23 -27.40 17.03 -8.66
C LEU A 23 -25.92 16.63 -8.83
N ALA A 24 -25.46 16.50 -10.07
CA ALA A 24 -24.07 16.18 -10.37
C ALA A 24 -23.11 17.29 -9.88
N ALA A 25 -23.48 18.56 -10.05
CA ALA A 25 -22.65 19.67 -9.58
C ALA A 25 -22.39 19.66 -8.06
N THR A 26 -23.34 19.17 -7.28
CA THR A 26 -23.20 19.07 -5.82
C THR A 26 -22.54 17.77 -5.36
N ALA A 27 -22.72 16.67 -6.10
CA ALA A 27 -22.21 15.35 -5.74
C ALA A 27 -20.70 15.17 -6.06
N LEU A 28 -20.25 15.70 -7.20
CA LEU A 28 -18.89 15.49 -7.70
C LEU A 28 -17.78 15.93 -6.72
N PRO A 29 -17.81 17.11 -6.10
CA PRO A 29 -16.77 17.51 -5.15
C PRO A 29 -16.66 16.57 -3.94
N ARG A 30 -17.79 16.07 -3.45
CA ARG A 30 -17.84 15.12 -2.32
C ARG A 30 -17.25 13.78 -2.69
N TYR A 31 -17.48 13.31 -3.90
CA TYR A 31 -16.94 12.03 -4.39
C TYR A 31 -15.41 12.05 -4.50
N ILE A 32 -14.83 13.14 -5.01
CA ILE A 32 -13.38 13.31 -5.11
C ILE A 32 -12.74 13.30 -3.72
N ASN A 33 -13.34 13.98 -2.74
CA ASN A 33 -12.83 14.00 -1.36
C ASN A 33 -12.85 12.59 -0.71
N LEU A 34 -13.88 11.79 -0.97
CA LEU A 34 -13.95 10.42 -0.47
C LEU A 34 -12.86 9.52 -1.06
N GLN A 35 -12.54 9.68 -2.34
CA GLN A 35 -11.45 8.94 -2.98
C GLN A 35 -10.09 9.28 -2.34
N THR A 36 -9.82 10.56 -2.10
CA THR A 36 -8.59 10.99 -1.41
C THR A 36 -8.51 10.40 -0.01
N GLN A 37 -9.57 10.48 0.77
CA GLN A 37 -9.63 9.89 2.11
C GLN A 37 -9.40 8.37 2.08
N ALA A 38 -9.98 7.66 1.11
CA ALA A 38 -9.78 6.22 0.95
C ALA A 38 -8.32 5.87 0.64
N ARG A 39 -7.64 6.67 -0.21
CA ARG A 39 -6.20 6.47 -0.49
C ARG A 39 -5.34 6.74 0.73
N VAL A 40 -5.63 7.80 1.49
CA VAL A 40 -4.93 8.10 2.76
C VAL A 40 -5.10 6.95 3.75
N ALA A 41 -6.33 6.47 3.97
CA ALA A 41 -6.60 5.35 4.85
C ALA A 41 -5.87 4.07 4.42
N LYS A 42 -5.82 3.78 3.11
CA LYS A 42 -5.06 2.67 2.55
C LYS A 42 -3.56 2.82 2.80
N ALA A 43 -2.99 4.00 2.58
CA ALA A 43 -1.58 4.26 2.85
C ALA A 43 -1.23 4.05 4.33
N GLN A 44 -2.11 4.49 5.25
CA GLN A 44 -1.96 4.27 6.68
C GLN A 44 -2.04 2.79 7.06
N ALA A 45 -2.96 2.04 6.47
CA ALA A 45 -3.08 0.60 6.69
C ALA A 45 -1.82 -0.16 6.26
N ILE A 46 -1.30 0.13 5.05
CA ILE A 46 -0.07 -0.48 4.54
C ILE A 46 1.15 -0.07 5.39
N PHE A 47 1.22 1.19 5.82
CA PHE A 47 2.28 1.63 6.73
C PHE A 47 2.27 0.86 8.05
N GLY A 48 1.08 0.61 8.62
CA GLY A 48 0.91 -0.24 9.81
C GLY A 48 1.34 -1.68 9.57
N SER A 49 0.96 -2.26 8.42
CA SER A 49 1.37 -3.62 8.01
C SER A 49 2.89 -3.73 7.89
N ILE A 50 3.56 -2.80 7.21
CA ILE A 50 5.02 -2.77 7.06
C ILE A 50 5.72 -2.68 8.42
N LYS A 51 5.25 -1.81 9.32
CA LYS A 51 5.81 -1.68 10.66
C LYS A 51 5.68 -2.95 11.49
N SER A 52 4.50 -3.57 11.48
CA SER A 52 4.26 -4.82 12.20
C SER A 52 5.05 -5.99 11.62
N ALA A 53 5.13 -6.08 10.28
CA ALA A 53 5.93 -7.11 9.61
C ALA A 53 7.42 -6.98 9.93
N ALA A 54 7.96 -5.75 9.92
CA ALA A 54 9.36 -5.52 10.28
C ALA A 54 9.65 -5.91 11.74
N ALA A 55 8.74 -5.60 12.66
CA ALA A 55 8.89 -5.96 14.08
C ALA A 55 8.79 -7.48 14.29
N LEU A 56 7.86 -8.14 13.61
CA LEU A 56 7.69 -9.60 13.70
C LEU A 56 8.88 -10.35 13.11
N ALA A 57 9.36 -9.94 11.94
CA ALA A 57 10.56 -10.52 11.31
C ALA A 57 11.79 -10.38 12.21
N ARG A 58 11.94 -9.21 12.86
CA ARG A 58 13.01 -9.02 13.85
C ARG A 58 12.87 -9.97 15.02
N ALA A 59 11.67 -10.12 15.57
CA ALA A 59 11.43 -11.02 16.69
C ALA A 59 11.79 -12.47 16.33
N ASN A 60 11.40 -12.94 15.14
CA ASN A 60 11.77 -14.27 14.63
C ASN A 60 13.28 -14.39 14.45
N CYS A 61 13.94 -13.38 13.87
CA CYS A 61 15.41 -13.39 13.73
C CYS A 61 16.11 -13.50 15.10
N MET A 62 15.61 -12.84 16.13
CA MET A 62 16.18 -12.94 17.49
C MET A 62 16.01 -14.35 18.07
N VAL A 63 14.91 -15.02 17.77
CA VAL A 63 14.70 -16.44 18.15
C VAL A 63 15.67 -17.33 17.39
N ASP A 64 15.83 -17.16 16.07
CA ASP A 64 16.75 -17.89 15.24
C ASP A 64 18.21 -17.76 15.75
N LEU A 65 18.61 -16.54 16.14
CA LEU A 65 19.92 -16.26 16.73
C LEU A 65 20.13 -17.01 18.08
N ALA A 66 19.08 -17.13 18.88
CA ALA A 66 19.15 -17.79 20.17
C ALA A 66 19.17 -19.33 20.05
N THR A 67 18.50 -19.88 19.03
CA THR A 67 18.30 -21.32 18.84
C THR A 67 19.19 -21.93 17.77
N SER A 68 19.87 -21.11 16.96
CA SER A 68 20.65 -21.54 15.79
C SER A 68 19.85 -22.41 14.81
N THR A 69 18.55 -22.17 14.68
CA THR A 69 17.63 -22.91 13.82
C THR A 69 17.69 -22.37 12.38
N ALA A 70 17.76 -23.24 11.38
CA ALA A 70 17.71 -22.82 9.97
C ALA A 70 16.28 -22.46 9.52
N PRO A 71 16.10 -21.43 8.63
CA PRO A 71 17.13 -20.60 8.00
C PRO A 71 17.79 -19.67 9.01
N THR A 72 19.10 -19.53 8.95
CA THR A 72 19.86 -18.84 9.96
C THR A 72 19.85 -17.32 9.72
N CYS A 73 19.10 -16.57 10.52
CA CYS A 73 19.33 -15.15 10.69
C CYS A 73 20.64 -14.93 11.46
N THR A 74 21.43 -13.98 11.04
CA THR A 74 22.66 -13.55 11.74
C THR A 74 22.53 -12.08 12.17
N ALA A 75 23.45 -11.61 12.98
CA ALA A 75 23.46 -10.23 13.43
C ALA A 75 23.52 -9.20 12.28
N THR A 76 24.10 -9.57 11.14
CA THR A 76 24.35 -8.69 10.01
C THR A 76 23.59 -9.05 8.72
N ALA A 77 23.23 -10.32 8.55
CA ALA A 77 22.60 -10.83 7.32
C ALA A 77 21.83 -12.12 7.59
N GLY A 78 21.35 -12.77 6.54
CA GLY A 78 20.70 -14.07 6.60
C GLY A 78 19.23 -14.03 6.19
N ALA A 79 18.47 -14.98 6.71
CA ALA A 79 17.02 -15.05 6.48
C ALA A 79 16.32 -15.61 7.71
N THR A 80 15.05 -15.24 7.90
CA THR A 80 14.17 -15.87 8.88
C THR A 80 12.91 -16.41 8.20
N ASN A 81 12.28 -17.41 8.76
CA ASN A 81 11.06 -17.99 8.19
C ASN A 81 9.82 -17.32 8.81
N MET A 82 8.94 -16.81 7.94
CA MET A 82 7.62 -16.31 8.33
C MET A 82 6.57 -16.99 7.44
N ASP A 83 5.66 -17.74 8.01
CA ASP A 83 4.56 -18.44 7.31
C ASP A 83 5.04 -19.28 6.09
N GLY A 84 6.19 -19.92 6.22
CA GLY A 84 6.79 -20.71 5.14
C GLY A 84 7.58 -19.91 4.10
N LEU A 85 7.63 -18.58 4.22
CA LEU A 85 8.44 -17.70 3.38
C LEU A 85 9.79 -17.40 4.06
N ASN A 86 10.87 -17.48 3.28
CA ASN A 86 12.18 -17.03 3.74
C ASN A 86 12.31 -15.52 3.51
N ILE A 87 12.33 -14.77 4.59
CA ILE A 87 12.49 -13.33 4.57
C ILE A 87 13.96 -12.96 4.64
N ALA A 88 14.45 -12.26 3.63
CA ALA A 88 15.83 -11.78 3.61
C ALA A 88 16.04 -10.70 4.65
N MET A 89 17.07 -10.87 5.48
CA MET A 89 17.37 -10.02 6.62
C MET A 89 18.72 -9.33 6.46
N ALA A 90 18.78 -8.08 6.91
CA ALA A 90 20.02 -7.31 7.10
C ALA A 90 19.96 -6.60 8.45
N ASN A 91 21.03 -6.73 9.24
CA ASN A 91 21.11 -6.08 10.56
C ASN A 91 19.91 -6.40 11.47
N GLN A 92 19.44 -7.66 11.43
CA GLN A 92 18.29 -8.19 12.19
C GLN A 92 16.92 -7.62 11.74
N TYR A 93 16.83 -6.92 10.63
CA TYR A 93 15.59 -6.42 10.05
C TYR A 93 15.42 -6.90 8.61
N PRO A 94 14.19 -6.92 8.06
CA PRO A 94 13.99 -7.21 6.65
C PRO A 94 14.76 -6.24 5.76
N THR A 95 15.35 -6.78 4.69
CA THR A 95 15.97 -5.95 3.65
C THR A 95 14.92 -5.13 2.90
N ALA A 96 15.33 -4.08 2.18
CA ALA A 96 14.45 -3.31 1.30
C ALA A 96 14.09 -4.05 -0.02
N ALA A 97 14.51 -5.29 -0.20
CA ALA A 97 14.23 -6.12 -1.37
C ALA A 97 12.82 -6.74 -1.37
N ASP A 98 12.43 -7.35 -2.49
CA ASP A 98 11.16 -8.07 -2.60
C ASP A 98 11.09 -9.27 -1.64
N ALA A 99 12.18 -10.02 -1.53
CA ALA A 99 12.29 -11.11 -0.57
C ALA A 99 12.48 -10.66 0.89
N GLY A 100 12.58 -9.35 1.15
CA GLY A 100 12.68 -8.75 2.47
C GLY A 100 11.34 -8.22 2.95
N ILE A 101 11.24 -6.87 3.08
CA ILE A 101 10.07 -6.23 3.68
C ILE A 101 8.78 -6.44 2.88
N ILE A 102 8.85 -6.56 1.56
CA ILE A 102 7.67 -6.78 0.71
C ILE A 102 7.09 -8.17 0.97
N ALA A 103 7.93 -9.20 1.01
CA ALA A 103 7.52 -10.56 1.36
C ALA A 103 7.04 -10.66 2.81
N ALA A 104 7.75 -10.03 3.75
CA ALA A 104 7.37 -10.02 5.16
C ALA A 104 5.99 -9.37 5.40
N ALA A 105 5.67 -8.28 4.69
CA ALA A 105 4.39 -7.61 4.75
C ALA A 105 3.34 -8.24 3.82
N GLN A 106 3.69 -9.29 3.06
CA GLN A 106 2.85 -9.98 2.08
C GLN A 106 2.21 -9.03 1.05
N LEU A 107 2.95 -8.00 0.64
CA LEU A 107 2.47 -7.00 -0.31
C LEU A 107 2.60 -7.50 -1.75
N ASN A 108 1.56 -7.30 -2.54
CA ASN A 108 1.53 -7.62 -3.95
C ASN A 108 1.07 -6.40 -4.77
N ALA A 109 1.93 -5.92 -5.66
CA ALA A 109 1.65 -4.74 -6.50
C ALA A 109 0.37 -4.90 -7.35
N GLY A 110 0.08 -6.13 -7.82
CA GLY A 110 -1.09 -6.40 -8.67
C GLY A 110 -2.41 -6.36 -7.91
N SER A 111 -2.51 -7.06 -6.77
CA SER A 111 -3.75 -7.22 -6.01
C SER A 111 -4.00 -6.08 -5.03
N ASP A 112 -2.93 -5.53 -4.43
CA ASP A 112 -3.08 -4.52 -3.37
C ASP A 112 -3.22 -3.10 -3.93
N GLY A 113 -3.13 -2.94 -5.25
CA GLY A 113 -3.27 -1.64 -5.91
C GLY A 113 -2.22 -0.64 -5.42
N VAL A 114 -0.98 -1.10 -5.37
CA VAL A 114 0.22 -0.31 -5.07
C VAL A 114 1.24 -0.48 -6.18
N ALA A 115 2.09 0.52 -6.37
CA ALA A 115 3.29 0.42 -7.20
C ALA A 115 4.50 0.33 -6.29
N ILE A 116 5.31 -0.73 -6.47
CA ILE A 116 6.52 -0.98 -5.68
C ILE A 116 7.73 -0.67 -6.55
N THR A 117 8.56 0.30 -6.13
CA THR A 117 9.70 0.77 -6.90
C THR A 117 10.91 1.05 -6.00
N GLY A 118 12.06 1.33 -6.60
CA GLY A 118 13.30 1.56 -5.87
C GLY A 118 13.91 0.27 -5.30
N THR A 119 15.12 0.37 -4.84
CA THR A 119 15.84 -0.75 -4.19
C THR A 119 16.09 -0.47 -2.72
N ASN A 120 16.67 0.68 -2.37
CA ASN A 120 16.85 1.16 -1.01
C ASN A 120 17.06 2.69 -1.06
N PRO A 121 16.07 3.50 -0.69
CA PRO A 121 14.79 3.11 -0.10
C PRO A 121 13.83 2.41 -1.07
N ARG A 122 13.04 1.48 -0.54
CA ARG A 122 11.93 0.85 -1.23
C ARG A 122 10.70 1.74 -1.12
N LEU A 123 10.13 2.12 -2.24
CA LEU A 123 8.95 3.00 -2.30
C LEU A 123 7.71 2.19 -2.64
N ILE A 124 6.69 2.29 -1.82
CA ILE A 124 5.38 1.68 -2.00
C ILE A 124 4.37 2.80 -2.20
N ALA A 125 4.03 3.11 -3.44
CA ALA A 125 3.12 4.18 -3.83
C ALA A 125 1.70 3.66 -4.01
N ILE A 126 0.70 4.45 -3.63
CA ILE A 126 -0.72 4.09 -3.77
C ILE A 126 -1.17 4.41 -5.20
N ASN A 127 -1.71 3.40 -5.89
CA ASN A 127 -2.22 3.57 -7.26
C ASN A 127 -3.41 4.53 -7.31
N GLY A 128 -3.49 5.30 -8.38
CA GLY A 128 -4.54 6.29 -8.61
C GLY A 128 -4.40 7.56 -7.76
N ALA A 129 -3.30 7.74 -7.04
CA ALA A 129 -2.98 8.99 -6.36
C ALA A 129 -2.68 10.10 -7.37
N THR A 130 -2.98 11.34 -7.00
CA THR A 130 -2.71 12.52 -7.85
C THR A 130 -1.22 12.68 -8.07
N THR A 131 -0.42 12.47 -7.02
CA THR A 131 1.05 12.46 -7.09
C THR A 131 1.54 11.22 -6.35
N PRO A 132 1.77 10.08 -7.04
CA PRO A 132 2.13 8.81 -6.39
C PRO A 132 3.35 8.88 -5.48
N ALA A 133 4.37 9.65 -5.85
CA ALA A 133 5.56 9.84 -5.01
C ALA A 133 5.26 10.53 -3.66
N SER A 134 4.18 11.35 -3.61
CA SER A 134 3.72 12.04 -2.39
C SER A 134 2.54 11.34 -1.72
N CYS A 135 2.15 10.15 -2.21
CA CYS A 135 1.17 9.25 -1.60
C CYS A 135 1.81 7.86 -1.48
N SER A 136 2.79 7.73 -0.61
CA SER A 136 3.66 6.57 -0.58
C SER A 136 4.24 6.30 0.80
N ILE A 137 4.68 5.07 0.98
CA ILE A 137 5.50 4.62 2.10
C ILE A 137 6.92 4.40 1.59
N SER A 138 7.91 4.95 2.28
CA SER A 138 9.31 4.71 2.01
C SER A 138 9.90 3.86 3.12
N TYR A 139 10.53 2.75 2.75
CA TYR A 139 11.24 1.85 3.64
C TYR A 139 12.73 1.89 3.30
N THR A 140 13.54 2.36 4.23
CA THR A 140 15.01 2.31 4.16
C THR A 140 15.49 1.25 5.12
N GLU A 141 16.26 0.28 4.64
CA GLU A 141 16.76 -0.81 5.48
C GLU A 141 17.73 -0.34 6.55
N ALA A 142 17.89 -1.12 7.59
CA ALA A 142 18.83 -0.87 8.68
C ALA A 142 20.28 -0.89 8.17
N THR A 143 21.04 0.15 8.44
CA THR A 143 22.42 0.31 7.93
C THR A 143 23.48 -0.31 8.83
N ALA A 144 23.19 -0.45 10.12
CA ALA A 144 24.05 -1.13 11.10
C ALA A 144 23.19 -1.66 12.23
N GLY A 145 23.50 -2.86 12.71
CA GLY A 145 22.76 -3.45 13.81
C GLY A 145 23.08 -2.77 15.15
N PRO A 146 22.10 -2.57 16.03
CA PRO A 146 20.69 -2.90 15.93
C PRO A 146 19.79 -1.69 15.61
N THR A 147 20.21 -0.77 14.73
CA THR A 147 19.37 0.38 14.34
C THR A 147 18.14 -0.06 13.57
N ALA A 148 16.99 0.52 13.91
CA ALA A 148 15.75 0.20 13.21
C ALA A 148 15.74 0.78 11.78
N PRO A 149 15.03 0.14 10.83
CA PRO A 149 14.80 0.70 9.50
C PRO A 149 14.03 2.01 9.60
N LEU A 150 14.31 2.94 8.70
CA LEU A 150 13.55 4.18 8.60
C LEU A 150 12.32 3.93 7.73
N ILE A 151 11.14 4.08 8.31
CA ILE A 151 9.86 3.91 7.62
C ILE A 151 9.11 5.23 7.69
N THR A 152 8.86 5.86 6.55
CA THR A 152 8.16 7.14 6.46
C THR A 152 6.89 7.00 5.64
N LEU A 153 5.85 7.75 6.02
CA LEU A 153 4.58 7.84 5.31
C LEU A 153 4.38 9.27 4.82
N THR A 154 4.07 9.41 3.53
CA THR A 154 3.70 10.69 2.91
C THR A 154 2.30 10.55 2.30
N THR A 155 1.38 11.47 2.64
CA THR A 155 -0.02 11.40 2.20
C THR A 155 -0.50 12.68 1.49
N THR A 156 0.39 13.64 1.28
CA THR A 156 0.04 14.96 0.71
C THR A 156 -0.41 14.89 -0.74
N GLY A 157 -0.03 13.86 -1.48
CA GLY A 157 -0.36 13.63 -2.89
C GLY A 157 -1.46 12.58 -3.13
N CYS A 158 -2.12 12.10 -2.08
CA CYS A 158 -3.17 11.11 -2.22
C CYS A 158 -4.43 11.69 -2.85
#